data_e54c5c4d81af1946beb7a2c4ab535f69
#
_entry.id   e54c5c4d81af1946beb7a2c4ab535f69
#
_cell.length_a   1.000
_cell.length_b   1.000
_cell.length_c   1.000
_cell.angle_alpha   90.00
_cell.angle_beta   90.00
_cell.angle_gamma   90.00
#
_symmetry.space_group_name_H-M   'P 1'
#
loop_
_entity.id
_entity.type
_entity.pdbx_description
1 polymer ?
#
loop_
_entity_poly.entity_id
_entity_poly.type
_entity_poly.pdbx_seq_one_letter_code
_entity_poly.pdbx_strand_id
1 'polypeptide(L)'
;NGLKATLEIYTGASITEQLKNKLNRGESSKIMGPRSYDEIKHIMHEADVVLHVESFDEKSIETVKYSFSTKIIDCLQSGSQILGVGPSGIASIEYLKKVDGAMVITTGDEIEEKIMQIVSSPEKMLKNIEQTYKYALERHDIVNVQSNLKSEFENIG
;
A
#
# COMPACT_ATOMS: atom_id res chain seq x y z
N ASN A 1 12.05 15.65 -19.89
CA ASN A 1 11.42 16.23 -18.71
C ASN A 1 11.50 15.20 -17.59
N GLY A 2 12.53 15.33 -16.69
CA GLY A 2 12.68 14.42 -15.57
C GLY A 2 11.63 14.73 -14.49
N LEU A 3 10.66 13.84 -14.32
CA LEU A 3 9.80 13.84 -13.13
C LEU A 3 10.68 13.61 -11.89
N LYS A 4 10.52 14.44 -10.88
CA LYS A 4 11.15 14.25 -9.58
C LYS A 4 10.18 13.50 -8.69
N ALA A 5 10.57 12.33 -8.21
CA ALA A 5 9.82 11.58 -7.21
C ALA A 5 10.72 11.33 -6.00
N THR A 6 10.15 11.36 -4.81
CA THR A 6 10.84 11.05 -3.56
C THR A 6 10.11 9.93 -2.85
N LEU A 7 10.83 8.88 -2.46
CA LEU A 7 10.33 7.84 -1.58
C LEU A 7 10.63 8.22 -0.13
N GLU A 8 9.60 8.41 0.67
CA GLU A 8 9.71 8.64 2.11
C GLU A 8 9.39 7.36 2.89
N ILE A 9 10.28 6.99 3.81
CA ILE A 9 10.18 5.76 4.59
C ILE A 9 10.06 6.12 6.07
N TYR A 10 8.88 5.91 6.62
CA TYR A 10 8.58 6.17 8.04
C TYR A 10 8.70 4.87 8.84
N THR A 11 9.58 4.86 9.84
CA THR A 11 9.78 3.68 10.68
C THR A 11 10.30 4.06 12.07
N GLY A 12 9.80 3.36 13.09
CA GLY A 12 10.33 3.39 14.46
C GLY A 12 11.27 2.22 14.76
N ALA A 13 11.48 1.31 13.80
CA ALA A 13 12.39 0.19 13.98
C ALA A 13 13.86 0.65 13.95
N SER A 14 14.69 0.00 14.75
CA SER A 14 16.15 0.16 14.65
C SER A 14 16.63 -0.43 13.34
N ILE A 15 17.28 0.39 12.52
CA ILE A 15 17.84 -0.01 11.24
C ILE A 15 19.37 0.03 11.31
N THR A 16 20.02 -0.96 10.68
CA THR A 16 21.49 -0.99 10.58
C THR A 16 22.00 0.12 9.68
N GLU A 17 23.22 0.61 9.92
CA GLU A 17 23.85 1.60 9.05
C GLU A 17 23.94 1.11 7.58
N GLN A 18 24.16 -0.20 7.39
CA GLN A 18 24.16 -0.78 6.05
C GLN A 18 22.81 -0.62 5.34
N LEU A 19 21.69 -0.88 6.03
CA LEU A 19 20.34 -0.72 5.49
C LEU A 19 20.02 0.76 5.28
N LYS A 20 20.39 1.62 6.23
CA LYS A 20 20.25 3.07 6.11
C LYS A 20 20.93 3.63 4.87
N ASN A 21 22.19 3.20 4.62
CA ASN A 21 22.94 3.61 3.43
C ASN A 21 22.33 3.09 2.11
N LYS A 22 21.63 1.94 2.14
CA LYS A 22 20.91 1.42 0.98
C LYS A 22 19.63 2.20 0.69
N LEU A 23 18.92 2.63 1.74
CA LEU A 23 17.61 3.27 1.63
C LEU A 23 17.69 4.79 1.48
N ASN A 24 18.68 5.47 2.08
CA ASN A 24 18.89 6.89 1.87
C ASN A 24 19.65 7.14 0.56
N ARG A 25 18.97 7.71 -0.42
CA ARG A 25 19.53 8.01 -1.74
C ARG A 25 19.42 9.52 -2.06
N GLY A 26 19.85 10.36 -1.11
CA GLY A 26 19.79 11.81 -1.25
C GLY A 26 18.36 12.33 -1.36
N GLU A 27 18.01 12.97 -2.46
CA GLU A 27 16.65 13.49 -2.68
C GLU A 27 15.65 12.43 -3.16
N SER A 28 16.13 11.28 -3.68
CA SER A 28 15.27 10.25 -4.26
C SER A 28 14.61 9.34 -3.23
N SER A 29 15.26 9.13 -2.07
CA SER A 29 14.71 8.28 -1.01
C SER A 29 15.26 8.73 0.36
N LYS A 30 14.37 8.83 1.35
CA LYS A 30 14.68 9.34 2.70
C LYS A 30 14.03 8.49 3.77
N ILE A 31 14.79 8.22 4.84
CA ILE A 31 14.26 7.64 6.08
C ILE A 31 13.88 8.79 7.01
N MET A 32 12.61 8.90 7.34
CA MET A 32 12.01 10.02 8.06
C MET A 32 11.86 9.77 9.56
N GLY A 33 12.14 8.56 10.04
CA GLY A 33 11.94 8.19 11.45
C GLY A 33 10.48 7.94 11.82
N PRO A 34 10.20 7.72 13.13
CA PRO A 34 8.85 7.40 13.61
C PRO A 34 7.91 8.60 13.56
N ARG A 35 6.63 8.30 13.37
CA ARG A 35 5.51 9.24 13.50
C ARG A 35 4.38 8.55 14.26
N SER A 36 3.49 9.35 14.85
CA SER A 36 2.23 8.86 15.42
C SER A 36 1.30 8.31 14.32
N TYR A 37 0.31 7.54 14.74
CA TYR A 37 -0.67 6.97 13.80
C TYR A 37 -1.41 8.05 13.00
N ASP A 38 -1.84 9.13 13.69
CA ASP A 38 -2.56 10.23 13.05
C ASP A 38 -1.68 11.02 12.08
N GLU A 39 -0.40 11.23 12.42
CA GLU A 39 0.57 11.85 11.50
C GLU A 39 0.78 10.98 10.26
N ILE A 40 0.90 9.65 10.42
CA ILE A 40 1.04 8.74 9.28
C ILE A 40 -0.19 8.78 8.37
N LYS A 41 -1.40 8.81 8.93
CA LYS A 41 -2.63 8.96 8.12
C LYS A 41 -2.63 10.26 7.31
N HIS A 42 -2.24 11.36 7.93
CA HIS A 42 -2.15 12.64 7.24
C HIS A 42 -1.09 12.60 6.12
N ILE A 43 0.10 12.06 6.40
CA ILE A 43 1.17 11.90 5.41
C ILE A 43 0.71 11.02 4.24
N MET A 44 0.01 9.92 4.52
CA MET A 44 -0.52 9.04 3.48
C MET A 44 -1.55 9.75 2.61
N HIS A 45 -2.36 10.61 3.20
CA HIS A 45 -3.35 11.40 2.47
C HIS A 45 -2.73 12.49 1.57
N GLU A 46 -1.60 13.06 1.98
CA GLU A 46 -0.87 14.07 1.21
C GLU A 46 0.08 13.47 0.16
N ALA A 47 0.30 12.16 0.19
CA ALA A 47 1.17 11.48 -0.76
C ALA A 47 0.46 11.24 -2.10
N ASP A 48 1.17 11.36 -3.21
CA ASP A 48 0.64 10.96 -4.52
C ASP A 48 0.44 9.44 -4.60
N VAL A 49 1.36 8.68 -3.98
CA VAL A 49 1.37 7.20 -4.02
C VAL A 49 1.69 6.65 -2.65
N VAL A 50 0.89 5.70 -2.18
CA VAL A 50 1.19 4.89 -0.99
C VAL A 50 1.65 3.50 -1.39
N LEU A 51 2.70 3.00 -0.73
CA LEU A 51 3.32 1.72 -1.04
C LEU A 51 2.96 0.66 0.00
N HIS A 52 2.52 -0.51 -0.49
CA HIS A 52 2.51 -1.75 0.28
C HIS A 52 3.55 -2.69 -0.30
N VAL A 53 4.55 -3.06 0.51
CA VAL A 53 5.68 -3.87 0.03
C VAL A 53 5.76 -5.18 0.83
N GLU A 54 5.84 -6.29 0.11
CA GLU A 54 6.13 -7.63 0.65
C GLU A 54 7.50 -8.12 0.14
N SER A 55 8.16 -8.93 0.93
CA SER A 55 9.50 -9.44 0.61
C SER A 55 9.46 -10.48 -0.52
N PHE A 56 10.45 -10.45 -1.40
CA PHE A 56 10.72 -11.48 -2.40
C PHE A 56 11.65 -12.60 -1.89
N ASP A 57 12.09 -12.51 -0.63
CA ASP A 57 12.91 -13.55 0.00
C ASP A 57 12.05 -14.79 0.33
N GLU A 58 12.48 -15.97 -0.11
CA GLU A 58 11.72 -17.23 0.03
C GLU A 58 11.31 -17.54 1.47
N LYS A 59 12.22 -17.32 2.43
CA LYS A 59 11.95 -17.55 3.85
C LYS A 59 10.89 -16.60 4.40
N SER A 60 10.93 -15.35 3.97
CA SER A 60 9.91 -14.36 4.33
C SER A 60 8.55 -14.72 3.71
N ILE A 61 8.54 -15.16 2.45
CA ILE A 61 7.33 -15.60 1.75
C ILE A 61 6.64 -16.74 2.51
N GLU A 62 7.38 -17.78 2.90
CA GLU A 62 6.81 -18.91 3.66
C GLU A 62 6.16 -18.45 4.97
N THR A 63 6.74 -17.45 5.63
CA THR A 63 6.24 -16.92 6.90
C THR A 63 4.96 -16.11 6.75
N VAL A 64 4.86 -15.28 5.68
CA VAL A 64 3.77 -14.32 5.52
C VAL A 64 2.72 -14.72 4.48
N LYS A 65 2.90 -15.83 3.78
CA LYS A 65 2.06 -16.26 2.66
C LYS A 65 0.56 -16.14 2.91
N TYR A 66 0.12 -16.54 4.09
CA TYR A 66 -1.29 -16.52 4.50
C TYR A 66 -1.62 -15.37 5.46
N SER A 67 -0.65 -14.49 5.73
CA SER A 67 -0.86 -13.32 6.59
C SER A 67 -1.40 -12.15 5.78
N PHE A 68 -2.48 -11.55 6.25
CA PHE A 68 -3.03 -10.33 5.66
C PHE A 68 -2.54 -9.11 6.43
N SER A 69 -1.91 -8.19 5.73
CA SER A 69 -1.43 -6.95 6.33
C SER A 69 -2.57 -5.96 6.55
N THR A 70 -2.86 -5.61 7.80
CA THR A 70 -3.88 -4.61 8.14
C THR A 70 -3.56 -3.21 7.60
N LYS A 71 -2.30 -2.90 7.29
CA LYS A 71 -1.87 -1.64 6.67
C LYS A 71 -2.51 -1.41 5.29
N ILE A 72 -2.95 -2.48 4.62
CA ILE A 72 -3.67 -2.35 3.34
C ILE A 72 -4.94 -1.52 3.52
N ILE A 73 -5.65 -1.67 4.64
CA ILE A 73 -6.86 -0.90 4.90
C ILE A 73 -6.54 0.59 5.01
N ASP A 74 -5.46 0.95 5.71
CA ASP A 74 -5.01 2.34 5.81
C ASP A 74 -4.61 2.89 4.42
N CYS A 75 -3.94 2.08 3.58
CA CYS A 75 -3.62 2.45 2.21
C CYS A 75 -4.88 2.69 1.36
N LEU A 76 -5.88 1.82 1.46
CA LEU A 76 -7.15 1.93 0.71
C LEU A 76 -7.94 3.19 1.11
N GLN A 77 -7.86 3.58 2.38
CA GLN A 77 -8.56 4.75 2.93
C GLN A 77 -7.76 6.05 2.82
N SER A 78 -6.51 6.01 2.34
CA SER A 78 -5.63 7.18 2.29
C SER A 78 -6.10 8.27 1.33
N GLY A 79 -6.82 7.90 0.26
CA GLY A 79 -7.13 8.84 -0.83
C GLY A 79 -5.97 9.04 -1.81
N SER A 80 -4.97 8.17 -1.78
CA SER A 80 -3.78 8.19 -2.64
C SER A 80 -3.74 6.98 -3.57
N GLN A 81 -2.97 7.03 -4.65
CA GLN A 81 -2.76 5.86 -5.51
C GLN A 81 -2.04 4.75 -4.74
N ILE A 82 -2.62 3.56 -4.72
CA ILE A 82 -1.97 2.40 -4.10
C ILE A 82 -1.07 1.70 -5.11
N LEU A 83 0.15 1.39 -4.68
CA LEU A 83 1.09 0.54 -5.38
C LEU A 83 1.53 -0.61 -4.47
N GLY A 84 1.03 -1.81 -4.75
CA GLY A 84 1.47 -3.05 -4.11
C GLY A 84 2.70 -3.61 -4.82
N VAL A 85 3.72 -4.00 -4.06
CA VAL A 85 4.95 -4.61 -4.58
C VAL A 85 5.23 -5.90 -3.81
N GLY A 86 5.27 -7.02 -4.48
CA GLY A 86 5.56 -8.31 -3.83
C GLY A 86 5.25 -9.50 -4.73
N PRO A 87 5.74 -10.69 -4.37
CA PRO A 87 5.55 -11.88 -5.18
C PRO A 87 4.09 -12.34 -5.20
N SER A 88 3.69 -12.94 -6.32
CA SER A 88 2.39 -13.61 -6.43
C SER A 88 2.25 -14.71 -5.39
N GLY A 89 1.01 -14.96 -4.95
CA GLY A 89 0.69 -15.99 -3.97
C GLY A 89 0.75 -15.56 -2.50
N ILE A 90 1.16 -14.33 -2.20
CA ILE A 90 1.02 -13.72 -0.87
C ILE A 90 -0.38 -13.13 -0.72
N ALA A 91 -1.07 -13.43 0.38
CA ALA A 91 -2.46 -13.03 0.61
C ALA A 91 -2.71 -11.52 0.41
N SER A 92 -1.80 -10.67 0.90
CA SER A 92 -1.86 -9.22 0.74
C SER A 92 -1.79 -8.77 -0.72
N ILE A 93 -0.89 -9.36 -1.51
CA ILE A 93 -0.70 -9.06 -2.93
C ILE A 93 -1.89 -9.58 -3.76
N GLU A 94 -2.34 -10.82 -3.50
CA GLU A 94 -3.49 -11.39 -4.19
C GLU A 94 -4.80 -10.63 -3.86
N TYR A 95 -4.88 -10.04 -2.68
CA TYR A 95 -5.98 -9.16 -2.33
C TYR A 95 -5.94 -7.87 -3.15
N LEU A 96 -4.81 -7.18 -3.19
CA LEU A 96 -4.67 -5.93 -3.96
C LEU A 96 -4.92 -6.12 -5.45
N LYS A 97 -4.58 -7.28 -6.03
CA LYS A 97 -4.92 -7.61 -7.44
C LYS A 97 -6.42 -7.61 -7.73
N LYS A 98 -7.26 -7.81 -6.71
CA LYS A 98 -8.73 -7.84 -6.83
C LYS A 98 -9.38 -6.48 -6.60
N VAL A 99 -8.61 -5.49 -6.17
CA VAL A 99 -9.09 -4.14 -5.89
C VAL A 99 -8.95 -3.28 -7.14
N ASP A 100 -10.09 -2.89 -7.71
CA ASP A 100 -10.09 -1.97 -8.84
C ASP A 100 -9.42 -0.65 -8.47
N GLY A 101 -8.49 -0.20 -9.32
CA GLY A 101 -7.70 1.01 -9.09
C GLY A 101 -6.39 0.79 -8.34
N ALA A 102 -6.21 -0.32 -7.60
CA ALA A 102 -4.90 -0.65 -7.05
C ALA A 102 -3.95 -1.12 -8.16
N MET A 103 -2.71 -0.66 -8.12
CA MET A 103 -1.67 -1.14 -9.03
C MET A 103 -0.78 -2.12 -8.30
N VAL A 104 -0.41 -3.21 -8.97
CA VAL A 104 0.41 -4.28 -8.36
C VAL A 104 1.58 -4.61 -9.27
N ILE A 105 2.76 -4.76 -8.65
CA ILE A 105 4.02 -5.20 -9.26
C ILE A 105 4.39 -6.54 -8.63
N THR A 106 4.56 -7.57 -9.45
CA THR A 106 4.91 -8.90 -8.98
C THR A 106 6.31 -9.36 -9.41
N THR A 107 6.93 -8.62 -10.30
CA THR A 107 8.32 -8.83 -10.76
C THR A 107 9.07 -7.51 -10.85
N GLY A 108 10.40 -7.56 -10.71
CA GLY A 108 11.23 -6.35 -10.78
C GLY A 108 11.19 -5.65 -12.15
N ASP A 109 10.91 -6.38 -13.20
CA ASP A 109 10.89 -5.87 -14.59
C ASP A 109 9.69 -4.95 -14.86
N GLU A 110 8.62 -5.05 -14.03
CA GLU A 110 7.40 -4.23 -14.17
C GLU A 110 7.51 -2.86 -13.50
N ILE A 111 8.53 -2.61 -12.66
CA ILE A 111 8.60 -1.42 -11.79
C ILE A 111 8.58 -0.13 -12.61
N GLU A 112 9.46 -0.02 -13.60
CA GLU A 112 9.60 1.19 -14.41
C GLU A 112 8.30 1.48 -15.19
N GLU A 113 7.74 0.47 -15.84
CA GLU A 113 6.50 0.60 -16.60
C GLU A 113 5.34 1.07 -15.72
N LYS A 114 5.15 0.45 -14.54
CA LYS A 114 4.06 0.79 -13.62
C LYS A 114 4.21 2.19 -13.04
N ILE A 115 5.42 2.59 -12.66
CA ILE A 115 5.68 3.96 -12.20
C ILE A 115 5.39 4.95 -13.33
N MET A 116 5.85 4.68 -14.55
CA MET A 116 5.56 5.54 -15.69
C MET A 116 4.06 5.64 -15.99
N GLN A 117 3.30 4.57 -15.82
CA GLN A 117 1.83 4.59 -15.96
C GLN A 117 1.17 5.52 -14.92
N ILE A 118 1.65 5.52 -13.67
CA ILE A 118 1.13 6.39 -12.61
C ILE A 118 1.38 7.87 -12.99
N VAL A 119 2.63 8.21 -13.31
CA VAL A 119 3.04 9.61 -13.49
C VAL A 119 2.63 10.22 -14.82
N SER A 120 2.36 9.41 -15.85
CA SER A 120 2.01 9.89 -17.20
C SER A 120 0.52 10.16 -17.40
N SER A 121 -0.36 9.73 -16.50
CA SER A 121 -1.80 9.90 -16.65
C SER A 121 -2.49 10.29 -15.32
N PRO A 122 -2.47 11.58 -14.96
CA PRO A 122 -3.13 12.08 -13.75
C PRO A 122 -4.62 11.73 -13.68
N GLU A 123 -5.33 11.78 -14.81
CA GLU A 123 -6.76 11.44 -14.87
C GLU A 123 -7.00 9.96 -14.52
N LYS A 124 -6.14 9.06 -15.03
CA LYS A 124 -6.21 7.64 -14.68
C LYS A 124 -5.90 7.40 -13.21
N MET A 125 -4.92 8.13 -12.67
CA MET A 125 -4.57 8.06 -11.26
C MET A 125 -5.75 8.48 -10.38
N LEU A 126 -6.41 9.61 -10.68
CA LEU A 126 -7.60 10.05 -9.95
C LEU A 126 -8.72 9.01 -10.00
N LYS A 127 -9.01 8.45 -11.17
CA LYS A 127 -9.99 7.37 -11.31
C LYS A 127 -9.64 6.15 -10.45
N ASN A 128 -8.39 5.75 -10.44
CA ASN A 128 -7.91 4.64 -9.60
C ASN A 128 -8.12 4.93 -8.12
N ILE A 129 -7.80 6.14 -7.67
CA ILE A 129 -8.01 6.60 -6.28
C ILE A 129 -9.50 6.52 -5.90
N GLU A 130 -10.39 7.02 -6.75
CA GLU A 130 -11.83 6.93 -6.52
C GLU A 130 -12.31 5.48 -6.38
N GLN A 131 -11.83 4.58 -7.24
CA GLN A 131 -12.18 3.17 -7.21
C GLN A 131 -11.69 2.48 -5.93
N THR A 132 -10.43 2.70 -5.54
CA THR A 132 -9.86 2.13 -4.30
C THR A 132 -10.56 2.66 -3.07
N TYR A 133 -10.86 3.95 -3.01
CA TYR A 133 -11.56 4.57 -1.89
C TYR A 133 -13.00 4.05 -1.75
N LYS A 134 -13.72 3.97 -2.87
CA LYS A 134 -15.06 3.38 -2.89
C LYS A 134 -15.05 1.92 -2.39
N TYR A 135 -14.10 1.12 -2.86
CA TYR A 135 -13.92 -0.25 -2.40
C TYR A 135 -13.67 -0.32 -0.88
N ALA A 136 -12.85 0.62 -0.36
CA ALA A 136 -12.60 0.70 1.08
C ALA A 136 -13.85 1.00 1.89
N LEU A 137 -14.67 1.95 1.45
CA LEU A 137 -15.93 2.29 2.12
C LEU A 137 -16.93 1.11 2.10
N GLU A 138 -17.02 0.39 1.00
CA GLU A 138 -17.95 -0.74 0.87
C GLU A 138 -17.51 -1.95 1.70
N ARG A 139 -16.22 -2.21 1.83
CA ARG A 139 -15.70 -3.46 2.41
C ARG A 139 -15.06 -3.31 3.79
N HIS A 140 -14.57 -2.13 4.12
CA HIS A 140 -13.76 -1.87 5.32
C HIS A 140 -14.28 -0.71 6.18
N ASP A 141 -15.42 -0.13 5.84
CA ASP A 141 -16.06 0.81 6.75
C ASP A 141 -16.54 0.07 8.00
N ILE A 142 -16.17 0.60 9.16
CA ILE A 142 -16.43 -0.07 10.45
C ILE A 142 -17.91 -0.27 10.72
N VAL A 143 -18.75 0.68 10.31
CA VAL A 143 -20.21 0.62 10.51
C VAL A 143 -20.82 -0.46 9.64
N ASN A 144 -20.39 -0.55 8.37
CA ASN A 144 -20.84 -1.57 7.43
C ASN A 144 -20.40 -2.96 7.87
N VAL A 145 -19.15 -3.12 8.32
CA VAL A 145 -18.61 -4.39 8.82
C VAL A 145 -19.36 -4.84 10.07
N GLN A 146 -19.60 -3.95 11.03
CA GLN A 146 -20.35 -4.26 12.25
C GLN A 146 -21.80 -4.64 11.95
N SER A 147 -22.47 -3.92 11.03
CA SER A 147 -23.84 -4.20 10.64
C SER A 147 -23.97 -5.58 9.98
N ASN A 148 -23.06 -5.88 9.04
CA ASN A 148 -23.03 -7.18 8.37
C ASN A 148 -22.77 -8.31 9.35
N LEU A 149 -21.79 -8.16 10.25
CA LEU A 149 -21.49 -9.16 11.26
C LEU A 149 -22.68 -9.41 12.18
N LYS A 150 -23.36 -8.35 12.64
CA LYS A 150 -24.56 -8.47 13.46
C LYS A 150 -25.67 -9.25 12.73
N SER A 151 -25.94 -8.92 11.48
CA SER A 151 -26.93 -9.60 10.64
C SER A 151 -26.62 -11.10 10.47
N GLU A 152 -25.35 -11.45 10.25
CA GLU A 152 -24.93 -12.84 10.15
C GLU A 152 -25.17 -13.63 11.46
N PHE A 153 -24.88 -13.01 12.61
CA PHE A 153 -25.17 -13.66 13.91
C PHE A 153 -26.66 -13.82 14.19
N GLU A 154 -27.50 -12.86 13.79
CA GLU A 154 -28.96 -12.94 13.94
C GLU A 154 -29.58 -14.03 13.05
N ASN A 155 -28.94 -14.37 11.91
CA ASN A 155 -29.40 -15.41 11.00
C ASN A 155 -28.99 -16.84 11.40
N ILE A 156 -28.09 -17.01 12.38
CA ILE A 156 -27.62 -18.31 12.86
C ILE A 156 -28.49 -18.82 14.04
N GLY A 157 -29.31 -17.97 14.66
CA GLY A 157 -30.22 -18.28 15.77
C GLY A 157 -31.62 -18.57 15.30
#